data_9e66e6c0705d9be4949b603f22e4d2d8
#
_entry.id   9e66e6c0705d9be4949b603f22e4d2d8
#
_cell.length_a   1.000
_cell.length_b   1.000
_cell.length_c   1.000
_cell.angle_alpha   90.00
_cell.angle_beta   90.00
_cell.angle_gamma   90.00
#
_symmetry.space_group_name_H-M   'P 1'
#
loop_
_entity.id
_entity.type
_entity.pdbx_description
1 polymer ?
#
loop_
_entity_poly.entity_id
_entity_poly.type
_entity_poly.pdbx_seq_one_letter_code
_entity_poly.pdbx_strand_id
1 'polypeptide(L)'
;MDIYYDPLDCKCKDITGGIKQNEKLILNIFGNASSCFLVLQKDGEAAEYKHMQRTAQGWQIALCLSDIGLYFYYFEIDGRRGGCGKFRKMVFDDGAPPYQLIVSRADFSTPDWFKGGIMYQIFPDRFFSSGNVIVGEGKWLHKSWKEQPEYRMNAEGKVLNNDFFGGNLQGIIKKLDHLKNLRVTALYLNPVFQAYSNHRYDTGDYKQIDPMLGSEADFEKLTK
;
A
#
# COMPACT_ATOMS: atom_id res chain seq x y z
N MET A 1 8.10 34.67 -7.53
CA MET A 1 7.49 33.34 -7.78
C MET A 1 7.76 32.53 -6.54
N ASP A 2 6.73 31.98 -5.91
CA ASP A 2 6.88 31.19 -4.70
C ASP A 2 7.70 29.94 -5.00
N ILE A 3 8.46 29.48 -4.01
CA ILE A 3 9.24 28.26 -4.13
C ILE A 3 8.28 27.06 -4.18
N TYR A 4 8.47 26.18 -5.16
CA TYR A 4 7.59 25.07 -5.42
C TYR A 4 8.35 23.76 -5.63
N TYR A 5 7.91 22.70 -4.94
CA TYR A 5 8.29 21.32 -5.15
C TYR A 5 7.13 20.40 -4.79
N ASP A 6 6.86 19.46 -5.68
CA ASP A 6 5.90 18.36 -5.46
C ASP A 6 6.49 17.08 -6.08
N PRO A 7 6.82 16.03 -5.31
CA PRO A 7 7.43 14.81 -5.84
C PRO A 7 6.48 13.99 -6.74
N LEU A 8 5.20 14.37 -6.84
CA LEU A 8 4.23 13.78 -7.76
C LEU A 8 4.15 14.53 -9.10
N ASP A 9 4.71 15.75 -9.17
CA ASP A 9 4.85 16.48 -10.42
C ASP A 9 6.13 16.03 -11.13
N CYS A 10 6.00 15.45 -12.34
CA CYS A 10 7.14 14.96 -13.12
C CYS A 10 8.12 16.08 -13.54
N LYS A 11 7.73 17.35 -13.45
CA LYS A 11 8.64 18.49 -13.61
C LYS A 11 9.55 18.67 -12.40
N CYS A 12 9.08 18.33 -11.19
CA CYS A 12 9.87 18.43 -9.96
C CYS A 12 10.72 17.19 -9.72
N LYS A 13 10.21 16.01 -10.04
CA LYS A 13 10.87 14.70 -9.90
C LYS A 13 10.57 13.86 -11.12
N ASP A 14 11.56 13.64 -11.97
CA ASP A 14 11.38 12.99 -13.28
C ASP A 14 11.00 11.51 -13.20
N ILE A 15 11.33 10.82 -12.10
CA ILE A 15 10.95 9.43 -11.84
C ILE A 15 9.99 9.36 -10.67
N THR A 16 8.77 8.88 -10.88
CA THR A 16 7.79 8.66 -9.81
C THR A 16 8.17 7.44 -8.96
N GLY A 17 8.10 7.58 -7.63
CA GLY A 17 8.43 6.49 -6.68
C GLY A 17 9.92 6.34 -6.42
N GLY A 18 10.38 5.09 -6.27
CA GLY A 18 11.79 4.77 -6.07
C GLY A 18 12.57 4.72 -7.39
N ILE A 19 13.90 4.60 -7.27
CA ILE A 19 14.81 4.45 -8.41
C ILE A 19 15.57 3.13 -8.30
N LYS A 20 16.21 2.74 -9.39
CA LYS A 20 17.17 1.64 -9.38
C LYS A 20 18.57 2.14 -9.04
N GLN A 21 19.39 1.25 -8.55
CA GLN A 21 20.81 1.45 -8.35
C GLN A 21 21.46 1.98 -9.64
N ASN A 22 22.21 3.08 -9.54
CA ASN A 22 22.87 3.79 -10.64
C ASN A 22 21.91 4.42 -11.68
N GLU A 23 20.61 4.45 -11.41
CA GLU A 23 19.66 5.17 -12.23
C GLU A 23 19.75 6.69 -11.93
N LYS A 24 19.74 7.49 -12.98
CA LYS A 24 19.79 8.94 -12.86
C LYS A 24 18.42 9.49 -12.48
N LEU A 25 18.34 10.22 -11.37
CA LEU A 25 17.16 10.94 -10.90
C LEU A 25 17.43 12.45 -10.98
N ILE A 26 16.49 13.20 -11.55
CA ILE A 26 16.56 14.66 -11.58
C ILE A 26 15.51 15.23 -10.62
N LEU A 27 15.97 16.12 -9.72
CA LEU A 27 15.13 16.90 -8.84
C LEU A 27 15.20 18.36 -9.21
N ASN A 28 14.04 19.01 -9.37
CA ASN A 28 13.91 20.42 -9.67
C ASN A 28 13.11 21.14 -8.59
N ILE A 29 13.65 22.26 -8.13
CA ILE A 29 12.92 23.26 -7.33
C ILE A 29 12.62 24.44 -8.22
N PHE A 30 11.38 24.84 -8.32
CA PHE A 30 10.97 26.02 -9.07
C PHE A 30 10.85 27.22 -8.14
N GLY A 31 11.23 28.39 -8.63
CA GLY A 31 11.15 29.65 -7.89
C GLY A 31 12.49 30.35 -7.71
N ASN A 32 12.44 31.50 -7.06
CA ASN A 32 13.62 32.35 -6.90
C ASN A 32 14.16 32.26 -5.49
N ALA A 33 15.38 31.76 -5.37
CA ALA A 33 16.13 31.65 -4.12
C ALA A 33 17.61 32.00 -4.39
N SER A 34 18.32 32.43 -3.36
CA SER A 34 19.76 32.77 -3.45
C SER A 34 20.63 31.53 -3.30
N SER A 35 20.17 30.55 -2.55
CA SER A 35 20.89 29.28 -2.34
C SER A 35 19.90 28.11 -2.25
N CYS A 36 20.33 26.94 -2.71
CA CYS A 36 19.55 25.71 -2.58
C CYS A 36 20.47 24.50 -2.44
N PHE A 37 20.25 23.71 -1.39
CA PHE A 37 20.93 22.45 -1.14
C PHE A 37 19.91 21.33 -1.03
N LEU A 38 20.25 20.17 -1.58
CA LEU A 38 19.62 18.92 -1.23
C LEU A 38 20.36 18.33 -0.03
N VAL A 39 19.65 18.06 1.05
CA VAL A 39 20.15 17.30 2.18
C VAL A 39 19.67 15.87 2.02
N LEU A 40 20.58 14.94 1.78
CA LEU A 40 20.31 13.54 1.51
C LEU A 40 20.93 12.68 2.61
N GLN A 41 20.16 11.73 3.12
CA GLN A 41 20.59 10.82 4.17
C GLN A 41 20.15 9.40 3.83
N LYS A 42 21.08 8.45 3.78
CA LYS A 42 20.75 7.04 3.79
C LYS A 42 20.36 6.63 5.21
N ASP A 43 19.37 5.76 5.34
CA ASP A 43 18.89 5.32 6.65
C ASP A 43 20.03 4.71 7.50
N GLY A 44 20.18 5.22 8.73
CA GLY A 44 21.26 4.85 9.63
C GLY A 44 22.62 5.53 9.38
N GLU A 45 22.77 6.39 8.36
CA GLU A 45 24.01 7.08 8.02
C GLU A 45 23.92 8.60 8.27
N ALA A 46 25.03 9.29 8.18
CA ALA A 46 25.09 10.76 8.28
C ALA A 46 24.46 11.44 7.06
N ALA A 47 23.87 12.61 7.26
CA ALA A 47 23.33 13.40 6.16
C ALA A 47 24.44 14.07 5.35
N GLU A 48 24.27 14.10 4.03
CA GLU A 48 25.14 14.79 3.07
C GLU A 48 24.44 16.02 2.51
N TYR A 49 25.16 17.13 2.43
CA TYR A 49 24.69 18.36 1.80
C TYR A 49 25.21 18.42 0.35
N LYS A 50 24.31 18.46 -0.60
CA LYS A 50 24.63 18.53 -2.03
C LYS A 50 24.13 19.86 -2.60
N HIS A 51 25.04 20.68 -3.09
CA HIS A 51 24.69 21.96 -3.73
C HIS A 51 23.90 21.71 -5.02
N MET A 52 22.75 22.37 -5.19
CA MET A 52 21.97 22.31 -6.42
C MET A 52 22.48 23.37 -7.43
N GLN A 53 22.34 23.08 -8.70
CA GLN A 53 22.70 23.98 -9.79
C GLN A 53 21.56 24.94 -10.10
N ARG A 54 21.89 26.23 -10.29
CA ARG A 54 20.90 27.23 -10.71
C ARG A 54 20.50 27.02 -12.16
N THR A 55 19.20 27.16 -12.41
CA THR A 55 18.60 27.13 -13.76
C THR A 55 17.80 28.42 -14.01
N ALA A 56 17.30 28.60 -15.23
CA ALA A 56 16.44 29.75 -15.55
C ALA A 56 15.12 29.80 -14.75
N GLN A 57 14.64 28.64 -14.24
CA GLN A 57 13.36 28.52 -13.53
C GLN A 57 13.47 28.22 -12.04
N GLY A 58 14.70 28.03 -11.54
CA GLY A 58 14.94 27.65 -10.15
C GLY A 58 16.25 26.90 -9.96
N TRP A 59 16.20 25.70 -9.37
CA TRP A 59 17.35 24.90 -8.99
C TRP A 59 17.17 23.44 -9.38
N GLN A 60 18.26 22.78 -9.76
CA GLN A 60 18.25 21.39 -10.23
C GLN A 60 19.41 20.62 -9.62
N ILE A 61 19.20 19.34 -9.36
CA ILE A 61 20.26 18.38 -9.08
C ILE A 61 19.98 17.05 -9.80
N ALA A 62 21.04 16.43 -10.30
CA ALA A 62 21.02 15.07 -10.79
C ALA A 62 21.67 14.15 -9.76
N LEU A 63 20.96 13.14 -9.33
CA LEU A 63 21.42 12.10 -8.42
C LEU A 63 21.69 10.81 -9.20
N CYS A 64 22.75 10.10 -8.79
CA CYS A 64 23.04 8.75 -9.23
C CYS A 64 23.55 7.99 -7.99
N LEU A 65 22.72 7.12 -7.42
CA LEU A 65 23.00 6.45 -6.15
C LEU A 65 23.41 5.00 -6.41
N SER A 66 24.59 4.62 -5.92
CA SER A 66 25.17 3.27 -6.07
C SER A 66 24.68 2.28 -5.01
N ASP A 67 24.30 2.78 -3.84
CA ASP A 67 23.94 1.94 -2.71
C ASP A 67 22.43 1.75 -2.61
N ILE A 68 22.02 0.50 -2.53
CA ILE A 68 20.62 0.15 -2.30
C ILE A 68 20.20 0.51 -0.87
N GLY A 69 18.95 0.87 -0.68
CA GLY A 69 18.39 1.15 0.64
C GLY A 69 17.32 2.22 0.64
N LEU A 70 16.94 2.60 1.84
CA LEU A 70 16.03 3.70 2.10
C LEU A 70 16.85 4.97 2.31
N TYR A 71 16.47 6.03 1.61
CA TYR A 71 17.02 7.36 1.74
C TYR A 71 15.94 8.33 2.16
N PHE A 72 16.35 9.35 2.90
CA PHE A 72 15.55 10.49 3.26
C PHE A 72 16.17 11.74 2.66
N TYR A 73 15.36 12.69 2.19
CA TYR A 73 15.86 13.95 1.69
C TYR A 73 14.90 15.11 2.00
N TYR A 74 15.47 16.28 2.11
CA TYR A 74 14.77 17.55 2.18
C TYR A 74 15.63 18.62 1.50
N PHE A 75 15.09 19.81 1.35
CA PHE A 75 15.83 20.92 0.76
C PHE A 75 16.14 21.95 1.84
N GLU A 76 17.33 22.56 1.75
CA GLU A 76 17.68 23.77 2.49
C GLU A 76 17.76 24.92 1.48
N ILE A 77 16.84 25.87 1.59
CA ILE A 77 16.64 26.96 0.65
C ILE A 77 16.73 28.28 1.40
N ASP A 78 17.75 29.09 1.10
CA ASP A 78 18.04 30.33 1.83
C ASP A 78 18.07 30.15 3.35
N GLY A 79 18.70 29.06 3.81
CA GLY A 79 18.83 28.70 5.23
C GLY A 79 17.55 28.19 5.88
N ARG A 80 16.48 27.95 5.13
CA ARG A 80 15.21 27.41 5.63
C ARG A 80 15.01 25.96 5.17
N ARG A 81 14.53 25.11 6.07
CA ARG A 81 14.20 23.73 5.75
C ARG A 81 12.89 23.63 4.96
N GLY A 82 12.96 23.04 3.77
CA GLY A 82 11.83 22.68 2.94
C GLY A 82 11.58 21.16 2.99
N GLY A 83 10.61 20.71 3.77
CA GLY A 83 10.27 19.31 3.97
C GLY A 83 8.89 18.92 3.41
N CYS A 84 8.46 17.69 3.68
CA CYS A 84 7.22 17.10 3.17
C CYS A 84 6.01 17.59 3.98
N GLY A 85 5.15 18.40 3.38
CA GLY A 85 3.89 18.85 3.94
C GLY A 85 2.69 17.97 3.58
N LYS A 86 1.49 18.49 3.81
CA LYS A 86 0.24 17.83 3.39
C LYS A 86 0.24 17.61 1.87
N PHE A 87 -0.32 16.49 1.46
CA PHE A 87 -0.37 16.06 0.05
C PHE A 87 1.00 15.98 -0.63
N ARG A 88 2.08 15.79 0.17
CA ARG A 88 3.48 15.69 -0.25
C ARG A 88 4.10 16.97 -0.81
N LYS A 89 3.37 18.06 -0.92
CA LYS A 89 3.90 19.35 -1.34
C LYS A 89 4.88 19.88 -0.30
N MET A 90 5.91 20.56 -0.78
CA MET A 90 6.91 21.16 0.11
C MET A 90 6.30 22.27 0.98
N VAL A 91 6.72 22.27 2.23
CA VAL A 91 6.44 23.34 3.20
C VAL A 91 7.74 23.76 3.87
N PHE A 92 7.85 25.04 4.22
CA PHE A 92 8.96 25.55 5.01
C PHE A 92 8.63 25.43 6.50
N ASP A 93 9.13 24.36 7.11
CA ASP A 93 8.94 24.08 8.53
C ASP A 93 10.11 23.19 9.01
N ASP A 94 10.78 23.58 10.08
CA ASP A 94 11.92 22.84 10.65
C ASP A 94 11.51 21.45 11.18
N GLY A 95 10.22 21.31 11.59
CA GLY A 95 9.63 20.03 12.00
C GLY A 95 9.04 19.20 10.86
N ALA A 96 9.03 19.71 9.61
CA ALA A 96 8.50 18.95 8.49
C ALA A 96 9.31 17.66 8.24
N PRO A 97 8.66 16.50 8.08
CA PRO A 97 9.36 15.25 7.80
C PRO A 97 10.11 15.32 6.45
N PRO A 98 11.19 14.57 6.29
CA PRO A 98 11.86 14.46 4.99
C PRO A 98 11.00 13.65 4.01
N TYR A 99 11.29 13.80 2.73
CA TYR A 99 10.81 12.90 1.69
C TYR A 99 11.56 11.58 1.74
N GLN A 100 10.91 10.50 1.31
CA GLN A 100 11.52 9.18 1.21
C GLN A 100 11.88 8.87 -0.24
N LEU A 101 13.02 8.21 -0.44
CA LEU A 101 13.48 7.68 -1.72
C LEU A 101 14.02 6.26 -1.50
N ILE A 102 13.46 5.29 -2.19
CA ILE A 102 13.95 3.91 -2.18
C ILE A 102 14.87 3.71 -3.39
N VAL A 103 16.06 3.19 -3.13
CA VAL A 103 16.98 2.72 -4.18
C VAL A 103 16.96 1.20 -4.17
N SER A 104 16.42 0.61 -5.23
CA SER A 104 16.34 -0.84 -5.42
C SER A 104 17.54 -1.38 -6.21
N ARG A 105 17.75 -2.70 -6.17
CA ARG A 105 18.75 -3.36 -7.01
C ARG A 105 18.50 -3.06 -8.50
N ALA A 106 19.56 -2.97 -9.29
CA ALA A 106 19.45 -2.70 -10.72
C ALA A 106 18.60 -3.73 -11.49
N ASP A 107 18.66 -5.00 -11.06
CA ASP A 107 17.89 -6.12 -11.62
C ASP A 107 16.50 -6.31 -11.01
N PHE A 108 16.10 -5.47 -10.03
CA PHE A 108 14.78 -5.57 -9.43
C PHE A 108 13.68 -5.25 -10.44
N SER A 109 12.71 -6.12 -10.52
CA SER A 109 11.50 -5.91 -11.33
C SER A 109 10.26 -6.46 -10.61
N THR A 110 9.15 -5.82 -10.82
CA THR A 110 7.84 -6.35 -10.42
C THR A 110 7.22 -7.11 -11.59
N PRO A 111 6.33 -8.09 -11.34
CA PRO A 111 5.68 -8.86 -12.40
C PRO A 111 4.92 -7.97 -13.38
N ASP A 112 5.23 -8.06 -14.67
CA ASP A 112 4.61 -7.22 -15.69
C ASP A 112 3.12 -7.47 -15.85
N TRP A 113 2.66 -8.71 -15.60
CA TRP A 113 1.25 -9.06 -15.67
C TRP A 113 0.38 -8.27 -14.66
N PHE A 114 0.98 -7.74 -13.59
CA PHE A 114 0.27 -6.99 -12.57
C PHE A 114 0.38 -5.46 -12.74
N LYS A 115 1.34 -4.98 -13.55
CA LYS A 115 1.51 -3.54 -13.79
C LYS A 115 0.30 -2.95 -14.52
N GLY A 116 -0.32 -1.93 -13.92
CA GLY A 116 -1.56 -1.34 -14.42
C GLY A 116 -2.81 -2.20 -14.21
N GLY A 117 -2.70 -3.32 -13.48
CA GLY A 117 -3.80 -4.19 -13.12
C GLY A 117 -4.69 -3.63 -12.00
N ILE A 118 -5.84 -4.26 -11.82
CA ILE A 118 -6.78 -3.97 -10.75
C ILE A 118 -6.77 -5.13 -9.76
N MET A 119 -6.34 -4.85 -8.52
CA MET A 119 -6.48 -5.77 -7.40
C MET A 119 -7.82 -5.55 -6.71
N TYR A 120 -8.61 -6.61 -6.55
CA TYR A 120 -9.87 -6.57 -5.83
C TYR A 120 -9.75 -7.36 -4.53
N GLN A 121 -9.91 -6.69 -3.39
CA GLN A 121 -9.90 -7.34 -2.09
C GLN A 121 -11.28 -7.92 -1.78
N ILE A 122 -11.29 -9.18 -1.34
CA ILE A 122 -12.52 -9.88 -0.93
C ILE A 122 -12.42 -10.24 0.56
N PHE A 123 -13.44 -9.86 1.32
CA PHE A 123 -13.74 -10.43 2.62
C PHE A 123 -14.69 -11.62 2.40
N PRO A 124 -14.22 -12.90 2.40
CA PRO A 124 -14.99 -14.03 1.90
C PRO A 124 -16.35 -14.19 2.57
N ASP A 125 -16.43 -14.07 3.90
CA ASP A 125 -17.68 -14.16 4.64
C ASP A 125 -18.75 -13.15 4.20
N ARG A 126 -18.32 -11.98 3.71
CA ARG A 126 -19.17 -10.82 3.37
C ARG A 126 -19.34 -10.62 1.86
N PHE A 127 -18.94 -11.56 1.02
CA PHE A 127 -18.94 -11.36 -0.43
C PHE A 127 -20.16 -12.05 -1.11
N PHE A 128 -20.23 -13.36 -1.07
CA PHE A 128 -21.35 -14.11 -1.65
C PHE A 128 -21.37 -15.54 -1.13
N SER A 129 -22.56 -16.03 -0.75
CA SER A 129 -22.77 -17.39 -0.28
C SER A 129 -23.26 -18.33 -1.39
N SER A 130 -22.76 -19.54 -1.41
CA SER A 130 -23.24 -20.61 -2.28
C SER A 130 -23.17 -21.97 -1.60
N GLY A 131 -24.28 -22.71 -1.65
CA GLY A 131 -24.39 -23.99 -0.94
C GLY A 131 -24.61 -23.83 0.56
N ASN A 132 -24.44 -24.92 1.30
CA ASN A 132 -24.59 -24.94 2.74
C ASN A 132 -23.28 -24.55 3.43
N VAL A 133 -23.40 -23.77 4.50
CA VAL A 133 -22.26 -23.37 5.35
C VAL A 133 -22.31 -24.21 6.63
N ILE A 134 -21.18 -24.84 6.96
CA ILE A 134 -21.02 -25.59 8.21
C ILE A 134 -20.60 -24.59 9.29
N VAL A 135 -21.46 -24.37 10.26
CA VAL A 135 -21.20 -23.41 11.35
C VAL A 135 -20.40 -24.10 12.45
N GLY A 136 -19.25 -23.54 12.81
CA GLY A 136 -18.43 -24.03 13.91
C GLY A 136 -18.99 -23.68 15.28
N GLU A 137 -18.47 -24.34 16.32
CA GLU A 137 -18.87 -24.07 17.71
C GLU A 137 -18.58 -22.63 18.13
N GLY A 138 -19.51 -22.02 18.86
CA GLY A 138 -19.41 -20.63 19.33
C GLY A 138 -19.63 -19.56 18.23
N LYS A 139 -19.96 -19.99 17.02
CA LYS A 139 -20.23 -19.12 15.86
C LYS A 139 -21.69 -19.16 15.48
N TRP A 140 -22.19 -18.14 14.81
CA TRP A 140 -23.56 -18.10 14.34
C TRP A 140 -23.72 -17.37 13.01
N LEU A 141 -24.75 -17.72 12.24
CA LEU A 141 -25.07 -17.11 10.95
C LEU A 141 -26.20 -16.11 11.08
N HIS A 142 -26.06 -14.97 10.41
CA HIS A 142 -27.15 -14.07 10.13
C HIS A 142 -28.21 -14.75 9.25
N LYS A 143 -29.48 -14.49 9.55
CA LYS A 143 -30.62 -15.03 8.77
C LYS A 143 -30.78 -14.29 7.43
N SER A 144 -30.30 -13.07 7.35
CA SER A 144 -30.40 -12.24 6.15
C SER A 144 -29.15 -11.41 5.95
N TRP A 145 -28.73 -11.26 4.70
CA TRP A 145 -27.67 -10.35 4.27
C TRP A 145 -27.99 -8.87 4.48
N LYS A 146 -29.22 -8.52 4.88
CA LYS A 146 -29.66 -7.17 5.23
C LYS A 146 -29.50 -6.85 6.71
N GLU A 147 -29.15 -7.81 7.53
CA GLU A 147 -28.92 -7.60 8.97
C GLU A 147 -27.64 -6.79 9.18
N GLN A 148 -27.57 -6.13 10.34
CA GLN A 148 -26.36 -5.41 10.74
C GLN A 148 -25.38 -6.39 11.38
N PRO A 149 -24.05 -6.26 11.09
CA PRO A 149 -23.03 -7.02 11.80
C PRO A 149 -23.07 -6.74 13.32
N GLU A 150 -22.69 -7.74 14.11
CA GLU A 150 -22.68 -7.60 15.57
C GLU A 150 -21.37 -6.95 16.05
N TYR A 151 -21.46 -5.77 16.60
CA TYR A 151 -20.34 -5.01 17.14
C TYR A 151 -20.44 -4.79 18.65
N ARG A 152 -21.40 -5.42 19.33
CA ARG A 152 -21.56 -5.26 20.78
C ARG A 152 -20.44 -5.96 21.50
N MET A 153 -19.93 -5.26 22.51
CA MET A 153 -18.95 -5.84 23.42
C MET A 153 -19.60 -6.86 24.34
N ASN A 154 -18.91 -7.95 24.58
CA ASN A 154 -19.29 -8.91 25.61
C ASN A 154 -19.02 -8.34 27.05
N ALA A 155 -19.25 -9.15 28.07
CA ALA A 155 -19.06 -8.75 29.46
C ALA A 155 -17.60 -8.34 29.79
N GLU A 156 -16.63 -8.85 29.01
CA GLU A 156 -15.20 -8.52 29.13
C GLU A 156 -14.76 -7.31 28.26
N GLY A 157 -15.73 -6.60 27.65
CA GLY A 157 -15.44 -5.43 26.81
C GLY A 157 -14.83 -5.76 25.43
N LYS A 158 -15.02 -7.00 24.94
CA LYS A 158 -14.47 -7.45 23.64
C LYS A 158 -15.57 -7.69 22.63
N VAL A 159 -15.35 -7.27 21.38
CA VAL A 159 -16.16 -7.67 20.22
C VAL A 159 -15.62 -9.02 19.75
N LEU A 160 -16.46 -10.07 19.75
CA LEU A 160 -16.03 -11.44 19.46
C LEU A 160 -15.82 -11.71 17.96
N ASN A 161 -16.45 -10.94 17.07
CA ASN A 161 -16.40 -11.14 15.62
C ASN A 161 -16.79 -12.58 15.20
N ASN A 162 -17.75 -13.17 15.91
CA ASN A 162 -18.21 -14.54 15.73
C ASN A 162 -19.57 -14.64 15.02
N ASP A 163 -20.03 -13.52 14.45
CA ASP A 163 -21.19 -13.41 13.57
C ASP A 163 -20.76 -13.56 12.11
N PHE A 164 -21.48 -14.37 11.36
CA PHE A 164 -21.13 -14.70 9.98
C PHE A 164 -22.32 -14.47 9.05
N PHE A 165 -22.04 -14.10 7.79
CA PHE A 165 -23.05 -14.04 6.72
C PHE A 165 -22.97 -15.25 5.78
N GLY A 166 -21.95 -16.07 5.94
CA GLY A 166 -21.81 -17.33 5.24
C GLY A 166 -21.33 -17.23 3.80
N GLY A 167 -20.68 -16.12 3.42
CA GLY A 167 -19.95 -16.07 2.16
C GLY A 167 -18.81 -17.09 2.17
N ASN A 168 -18.52 -17.69 1.00
CA ASN A 168 -17.62 -18.82 0.89
C ASN A 168 -16.87 -18.87 -0.46
N LEU A 169 -15.92 -19.81 -0.61
CA LEU A 169 -15.11 -19.97 -1.81
C LEU A 169 -15.96 -20.30 -3.06
N GLN A 170 -16.95 -21.16 -2.91
CA GLN A 170 -17.88 -21.46 -4.00
C GLN A 170 -18.68 -20.22 -4.44
N GLY A 171 -19.01 -19.35 -3.50
CA GLY A 171 -19.63 -18.07 -3.78
C GLY A 171 -18.72 -17.15 -4.59
N ILE A 172 -17.41 -17.09 -4.23
CA ILE A 172 -16.42 -16.33 -5.00
C ILE A 172 -16.31 -16.88 -6.42
N ILE A 173 -16.21 -18.21 -6.58
CA ILE A 173 -16.16 -18.88 -7.88
C ILE A 173 -17.35 -18.48 -8.75
N LYS A 174 -18.56 -18.49 -8.20
CA LYS A 174 -19.79 -18.08 -8.93
C LYS A 174 -19.79 -16.61 -9.35
N LYS A 175 -18.98 -15.78 -8.73
CA LYS A 175 -18.86 -14.34 -9.03
C LYS A 175 -17.64 -13.97 -9.86
N LEU A 176 -16.85 -14.93 -10.34
CA LEU A 176 -15.67 -14.65 -11.17
C LEU A 176 -16.00 -13.87 -12.45
N ASP A 177 -17.11 -14.17 -13.11
CA ASP A 177 -17.52 -13.44 -14.31
C ASP A 177 -17.87 -11.97 -13.99
N HIS A 178 -18.48 -11.70 -12.84
CA HIS A 178 -18.68 -10.33 -12.37
C HIS A 178 -17.34 -9.60 -12.17
N LEU A 179 -16.36 -10.23 -11.53
CA LEU A 179 -15.03 -9.68 -11.31
C LEU A 179 -14.27 -9.46 -12.63
N LYS A 180 -14.38 -10.41 -13.58
CA LYS A 180 -13.83 -10.24 -14.94
C LYS A 180 -14.45 -9.05 -15.66
N ASN A 181 -15.75 -8.86 -15.56
CA ASN A 181 -16.45 -7.71 -16.15
C ASN A 181 -15.98 -6.36 -15.57
N LEU A 182 -15.54 -6.35 -14.30
CA LEU A 182 -14.89 -5.21 -13.65
C LEU A 182 -13.42 -5.04 -14.03
N ARG A 183 -12.88 -5.88 -14.92
CA ARG A 183 -11.47 -5.89 -15.33
C ARG A 183 -10.49 -6.18 -14.19
N VAL A 184 -10.94 -6.90 -13.17
CA VAL A 184 -10.08 -7.35 -12.08
C VAL A 184 -9.05 -8.34 -12.61
N THR A 185 -7.77 -8.11 -12.30
CA THR A 185 -6.63 -8.93 -12.74
C THR A 185 -6.03 -9.74 -11.61
N ALA A 186 -6.26 -9.36 -10.37
CA ALA A 186 -5.80 -10.08 -9.19
C ALA A 186 -6.84 -10.03 -8.07
N LEU A 187 -7.00 -11.14 -7.36
CA LEU A 187 -7.80 -11.21 -6.14
C LEU A 187 -6.87 -11.21 -4.92
N TYR A 188 -7.18 -10.34 -3.97
CA TYR A 188 -6.62 -10.39 -2.63
C TYR A 188 -7.71 -10.91 -1.68
N LEU A 189 -7.53 -12.10 -1.13
CA LEU A 189 -8.49 -12.64 -0.17
C LEU A 189 -8.04 -12.28 1.25
N ASN A 190 -8.98 -11.79 2.09
CA ASN A 190 -8.77 -11.85 3.52
C ASN A 190 -8.48 -13.30 3.92
N PRO A 191 -7.83 -13.59 5.06
CA PRO A 191 -7.41 -14.94 5.40
C PRO A 191 -8.52 -15.99 5.20
N VAL A 192 -8.14 -17.12 4.62
CA VAL A 192 -9.07 -18.23 4.30
C VAL A 192 -8.83 -19.45 5.17
N PHE A 193 -7.83 -19.40 6.04
CA PHE A 193 -7.44 -20.50 6.91
C PHE A 193 -8.33 -20.59 8.15
N GLN A 194 -8.26 -21.75 8.82
CA GLN A 194 -9.05 -22.02 10.02
C GLN A 194 -8.79 -20.97 11.11
N ALA A 195 -9.86 -20.34 11.59
CA ALA A 195 -9.83 -19.30 12.61
C ALA A 195 -11.15 -19.26 13.38
N TYR A 196 -11.18 -18.53 14.49
CA TYR A 196 -12.41 -18.32 15.25
C TYR A 196 -13.26 -17.20 14.68
N SER A 197 -12.64 -16.03 14.39
CA SER A 197 -13.37 -14.84 13.95
C SER A 197 -13.83 -14.89 12.50
N ASN A 198 -14.81 -14.05 12.16
CA ASN A 198 -15.29 -13.90 10.80
C ASN A 198 -14.24 -13.34 9.83
N HIS A 199 -13.32 -12.49 10.31
CA HIS A 199 -12.23 -11.90 9.51
C HIS A 199 -11.01 -12.82 9.34
N ARG A 200 -10.85 -13.83 10.18
CA ARG A 200 -9.81 -14.88 10.14
C ARG A 200 -8.36 -14.41 10.27
N TYR A 201 -8.13 -13.16 10.72
CA TYR A 201 -6.78 -12.68 11.04
C TYR A 201 -6.21 -13.29 12.32
N ASP A 202 -7.05 -13.95 13.14
CA ASP A 202 -6.72 -14.79 14.30
C ASP A 202 -6.48 -16.25 13.88
N THR A 203 -5.75 -16.48 12.79
CA THR A 203 -5.51 -17.81 12.20
C THR A 203 -4.99 -18.81 13.23
N GLY A 204 -5.73 -19.91 13.42
CA GLY A 204 -5.37 -20.99 14.30
C GLY A 204 -4.53 -22.07 13.62
N ASP A 205 -4.79 -22.34 12.35
CA ASP A 205 -4.03 -23.31 11.55
C ASP A 205 -3.88 -22.84 10.10
N TYR A 206 -2.66 -22.54 9.69
CA TYR A 206 -2.31 -22.14 8.32
C TYR A 206 -2.30 -23.28 7.30
N LYS A 207 -2.46 -24.53 7.74
CA LYS A 207 -2.46 -25.71 6.87
C LYS A 207 -3.86 -26.18 6.49
N GLN A 208 -4.90 -25.56 7.05
CA GLN A 208 -6.29 -25.95 6.80
C GLN A 208 -7.12 -24.76 6.33
N ILE A 209 -7.87 -24.96 5.25
CA ILE A 209 -8.93 -24.03 4.86
C ILE A 209 -10.04 -24.07 5.91
N ASP A 210 -10.56 -22.90 6.30
CA ASP A 210 -11.69 -22.81 7.23
C ASP A 210 -12.90 -23.56 6.67
N PRO A 211 -13.45 -24.57 7.39
CA PRO A 211 -14.58 -25.36 6.90
C PRO A 211 -15.83 -24.53 6.59
N MET A 212 -15.99 -23.35 7.20
CA MET A 212 -17.08 -22.42 6.86
C MET A 212 -16.90 -21.80 5.48
N LEU A 213 -15.68 -21.73 4.95
CA LEU A 213 -15.42 -21.20 3.60
C LEU A 213 -15.42 -22.28 2.53
N GLY A 214 -15.19 -23.53 2.89
CA GLY A 214 -15.15 -24.64 1.96
C GLY A 214 -13.97 -25.59 2.21
N SER A 215 -13.51 -26.26 1.16
CA SER A 215 -12.45 -27.26 1.19
C SER A 215 -11.21 -26.80 0.42
N GLU A 216 -10.11 -27.55 0.55
CA GLU A 216 -8.93 -27.40 -0.32
C GLU A 216 -9.29 -27.52 -1.80
N ALA A 217 -10.17 -28.47 -2.15
CA ALA A 217 -10.64 -28.63 -3.53
C ALA A 217 -11.39 -27.40 -4.06
N ASP A 218 -12.13 -26.70 -3.20
CA ASP A 218 -12.78 -25.42 -3.57
C ASP A 218 -11.73 -24.32 -3.80
N PHE A 219 -10.71 -24.29 -2.96
CA PHE A 219 -9.61 -23.34 -3.13
C PHE A 219 -8.81 -23.62 -4.40
N GLU A 220 -8.45 -24.86 -4.66
CA GLU A 220 -7.82 -25.25 -5.91
C GLU A 220 -8.65 -24.90 -7.15
N LYS A 221 -9.97 -25.10 -7.09
CA LYS A 221 -10.87 -24.73 -8.17
C LYS A 221 -10.92 -23.21 -8.39
N LEU A 222 -10.80 -22.42 -7.35
CA LEU A 222 -10.75 -20.94 -7.45
C LEU A 222 -9.46 -20.46 -8.13
N THR A 223 -8.33 -21.18 -7.94
CA THR A 223 -7.01 -20.79 -8.43
C THR A 223 -6.69 -21.31 -9.83
N LYS A 224 -7.50 -22.20 -10.40
CA LYS A 224 -7.42 -22.73 -11.78
C LYS A 224 -8.24 -21.90 -12.75
#